data_a704ed51378f8311fdfb9c855ba76356
#
_entry.id   a704ed51378f8311fdfb9c855ba76356
#
_cell.length_a   1.000
_cell.length_b   1.000
_cell.length_c   1.000
_cell.angle_alpha   90.00
_cell.angle_beta   90.00
_cell.angle_gamma   90.00
#
_symmetry.space_group_name_H-M   'P 1'
#
loop_
_entity.id
_entity.type
_entity.pdbx_description
1 polymer ?
#
loop_
_entity_poly.entity_id
_entity_poly.type
_entity_poly.pdbx_seq_one_letter_code
_entity_poly.pdbx_strand_id
1 'polypeptide(L)'
;SVTWSNPELAGLAVIGLILGIVAAIATIFKPTIANITVPIYAISQGLVLGALSRVFEMQYPGIAVQAIFLTFGTLGSLLLAYMSGLIKATENFKLGVFAATGAIAVVYLINFIMSFFGSGIGVIHSSSPMGILFSLVVVGIAALNLVLDFDFIEEGAEIGAPKYMEWYATFGLLVTLIWLYIEILRLLSKLNSRRCLLYTSDAADDGHS
;
A
#
# COMPACT_ATOMS: atom_id res chain seq x y z
N SER A 1 13.16 0.45 17.29
CA SER A 1 14.55 0.93 17.53
C SER A 1 15.63 0.22 16.70
N VAL A 2 15.32 -0.88 16.02
CA VAL A 2 16.33 -1.71 15.29
C VAL A 2 16.73 -1.12 13.94
N THR A 3 15.88 -0.34 13.28
CA THR A 3 16.19 0.36 12.02
C THR A 3 17.24 1.47 12.18
N TRP A 4 17.31 2.05 13.38
CA TRP A 4 18.28 3.09 13.70
C TRP A 4 19.66 2.54 14.05
N SER A 5 19.78 1.23 14.27
CA SER A 5 21.06 0.58 14.56
C SER A 5 21.89 0.24 13.33
N ASN A 6 21.32 0.35 12.11
CA ASN A 6 22.04 0.19 10.83
C ASN A 6 21.90 1.47 10.00
N PRO A 7 22.79 2.46 10.19
CA PRO A 7 22.70 3.74 9.49
C PRO A 7 22.74 3.63 7.96
N GLU A 8 23.38 2.61 7.41
CA GLU A 8 23.43 2.37 5.96
C GLU A 8 22.04 2.04 5.37
N LEU A 9 21.24 1.23 6.06
CA LEU A 9 19.89 0.87 5.60
C LEU A 9 18.90 2.04 5.70
N ALA A 10 19.01 2.84 6.76
CA ALA A 10 18.21 4.04 6.92
C ALA A 10 18.56 5.08 5.85
N GLY A 11 19.84 5.28 5.55
CA GLY A 11 20.31 6.19 4.52
C GLY A 11 19.78 5.82 3.12
N LEU A 12 19.88 4.55 2.74
CA LEU A 12 19.37 4.06 1.45
C LEU A 12 17.85 4.21 1.32
N ALA A 13 17.09 3.95 2.38
CA ALA A 13 15.63 4.11 2.37
C ALA A 13 15.23 5.58 2.22
N VAL A 14 15.92 6.50 2.90
CA VAL A 14 15.66 7.96 2.78
C VAL A 14 16.00 8.45 1.37
N ILE A 15 17.14 8.05 0.80
CA ILE A 15 17.51 8.39 -0.58
C ILE A 15 16.46 7.83 -1.55
N GLY A 16 16.06 6.57 -1.40
CA GLY A 16 15.01 5.95 -2.21
C GLY A 16 13.69 6.69 -2.11
N LEU A 17 13.29 7.11 -0.90
CA LEU A 17 12.06 7.87 -0.70
C LEU A 17 12.10 9.22 -1.44
N ILE A 18 13.18 9.98 -1.30
CA ILE A 18 13.33 11.28 -1.96
C ILE A 18 13.33 11.12 -3.48
N LEU A 19 14.13 10.19 -4.01
CA LEU A 19 14.19 9.91 -5.45
C LEU A 19 12.84 9.42 -5.98
N GLY A 20 12.14 8.57 -5.23
CA GLY A 20 10.80 8.11 -5.57
C GLY A 20 9.78 9.24 -5.64
N ILE A 21 9.78 10.15 -4.66
CA ILE A 21 8.89 11.32 -4.66
C ILE A 21 9.19 12.23 -5.86
N VAL A 22 10.47 12.53 -6.12
CA VAL A 22 10.87 13.37 -7.25
C VAL A 22 10.46 12.73 -8.57
N ALA A 23 10.70 11.42 -8.75
CA ALA A 23 10.31 10.69 -9.94
C ALA A 23 8.78 10.65 -10.12
N ALA A 24 8.02 10.45 -9.04
CA ALA A 24 6.55 10.49 -9.07
C ALA A 24 6.03 11.86 -9.49
N ILE A 25 6.51 12.92 -8.87
CA ILE A 25 6.15 14.30 -9.23
C ILE A 25 6.49 14.58 -10.70
N ALA A 26 7.69 14.22 -11.15
CA ALA A 26 8.11 14.39 -12.54
C ALA A 26 7.18 13.64 -13.51
N THR A 27 6.77 12.40 -13.19
CA THR A 27 5.84 11.61 -14.00
C THR A 27 4.46 12.24 -14.08
N ILE A 28 3.93 12.74 -12.95
CA ILE A 28 2.60 13.36 -12.87
C ILE A 28 2.56 14.65 -13.72
N PHE A 29 3.56 15.52 -13.57
CA PHE A 29 3.58 16.81 -14.29
C PHE A 29 4.03 16.70 -15.75
N LYS A 30 4.81 15.67 -16.09
CA LYS A 30 5.33 15.48 -17.46
C LYS A 30 5.24 14.01 -17.89
N PRO A 31 4.04 13.50 -18.24
CA PRO A 31 3.84 12.10 -18.63
C PRO A 31 4.72 11.64 -19.81
N THR A 32 5.16 12.55 -20.66
CA THR A 32 6.01 12.24 -21.84
C THR A 32 7.37 11.66 -21.48
N ILE A 33 7.87 11.88 -20.25
CA ILE A 33 9.14 11.32 -19.75
C ILE A 33 8.94 10.08 -18.88
N ALA A 34 7.72 9.54 -18.82
CA ALA A 34 7.37 8.40 -17.98
C ALA A 34 8.26 7.17 -18.25
N ASN A 35 8.70 6.97 -19.49
CA ASN A 35 9.63 5.89 -19.87
C ASN A 35 10.96 5.90 -19.09
N ILE A 36 11.38 7.04 -18.56
CA ILE A 36 12.60 7.20 -17.75
C ILE A 36 12.25 7.25 -16.26
N THR A 37 11.24 8.04 -15.92
CA THR A 37 10.91 8.31 -14.51
C THR A 37 10.24 7.12 -13.81
N VAL A 38 9.47 6.30 -14.53
CA VAL A 38 8.82 5.11 -13.94
C VAL A 38 9.80 4.02 -13.52
N PRO A 39 10.81 3.63 -14.31
CA PRO A 39 11.85 2.72 -13.84
C PRO A 39 12.63 3.26 -12.63
N ILE A 40 12.95 4.54 -12.63
CA ILE A 40 13.61 5.19 -11.47
C ILE A 40 12.71 5.11 -10.23
N TYR A 41 11.43 5.42 -10.37
CA TYR A 41 10.43 5.29 -9.32
C TYR A 41 10.35 3.86 -8.79
N ALA A 42 10.25 2.86 -9.68
CA ALA A 42 10.15 1.45 -9.31
C ALA A 42 11.37 0.97 -8.50
N ILE A 43 12.58 1.31 -8.94
CA ILE A 43 13.82 0.96 -8.23
C ILE A 43 13.86 1.66 -6.87
N SER A 44 13.56 2.95 -6.83
CA SER A 44 13.57 3.75 -5.61
C SER A 44 12.56 3.22 -4.58
N GLN A 45 11.35 2.92 -5.01
CA GLN A 45 10.31 2.35 -4.14
C GLN A 45 10.65 0.91 -3.72
N GLY A 46 11.28 0.12 -4.59
CA GLY A 46 11.79 -1.20 -4.24
C GLY A 46 12.77 -1.17 -3.06
N LEU A 47 13.68 -0.17 -3.02
CA LEU A 47 14.59 0.04 -1.88
C LEU A 47 13.83 0.39 -0.59
N VAL A 48 12.85 1.29 -0.68
CA VAL A 48 12.01 1.68 0.47
C VAL A 48 11.20 0.50 0.98
N LEU A 49 10.53 -0.22 0.08
CA LEU A 49 9.72 -1.40 0.44
C LEU A 49 10.59 -2.53 1.02
N GLY A 50 11.79 -2.75 0.47
CA GLY A 50 12.73 -3.73 1.01
C GLY A 50 13.15 -3.42 2.44
N ALA A 51 13.48 -2.14 2.73
CA ALA A 51 13.81 -1.68 4.07
C ALA A 51 12.62 -1.81 5.02
N LEU A 52 11.42 -1.39 4.59
CA LEU A 52 10.19 -1.50 5.37
C LEU A 52 9.85 -2.96 5.68
N SER A 53 9.90 -3.84 4.67
CA SER A 53 9.64 -5.27 4.81
C SER A 53 10.57 -5.91 5.83
N ARG A 54 11.86 -5.54 5.82
CA ARG A 54 12.85 -6.05 6.79
C ARG A 54 12.49 -5.66 8.23
N VAL A 55 12.00 -4.45 8.45
CA VAL A 55 11.55 -4.02 9.79
C VAL A 55 10.42 -4.89 10.30
N PHE A 56 9.41 -5.13 9.46
CA PHE A 56 8.28 -5.99 9.82
C PHE A 56 8.69 -7.46 9.98
N GLU A 57 9.58 -7.94 9.13
CA GLU A 57 10.09 -9.32 9.17
C GLU A 57 10.85 -9.61 10.46
N MET A 58 11.62 -8.64 11.00
CA MET A 58 12.30 -8.80 12.28
C MET A 58 11.34 -8.84 13.48
N GLN A 59 10.17 -8.23 13.38
CA GLN A 59 9.14 -8.29 14.41
C GLN A 59 8.24 -9.53 14.27
N TYR A 60 7.93 -9.91 13.05
CA TYR A 60 7.02 -10.99 12.70
C TYR A 60 7.61 -11.81 11.55
N PRO A 61 8.40 -12.87 11.83
CA PRO A 61 9.02 -13.69 10.78
C PRO A 61 7.99 -14.27 9.80
N GLY A 62 8.27 -14.14 8.50
CA GLY A 62 7.41 -14.60 7.40
C GLY A 62 6.33 -13.61 6.97
N ILE A 63 6.19 -12.45 7.60
CA ILE A 63 5.14 -11.47 7.29
C ILE A 63 5.32 -10.85 5.89
N ALA A 64 6.55 -10.57 5.49
CA ALA A 64 6.84 -9.97 4.19
C ALA A 64 6.46 -10.91 3.04
N VAL A 65 6.78 -12.18 3.16
CA VAL A 65 6.42 -13.21 2.18
C VAL A 65 4.89 -13.34 2.08
N GLN A 66 4.18 -13.38 3.20
CA GLN A 66 2.72 -13.42 3.23
C GLN A 66 2.12 -12.19 2.55
N ALA A 67 2.64 -10.99 2.82
CA ALA A 67 2.17 -9.76 2.20
C ALA A 67 2.38 -9.76 0.68
N ILE A 68 3.53 -10.25 0.19
CA ILE A 68 3.79 -10.40 -1.25
C ILE A 68 2.75 -11.31 -1.90
N PHE A 69 2.55 -12.52 -1.36
CA PHE A 69 1.57 -13.46 -1.90
C PHE A 69 0.15 -12.91 -1.88
N LEU A 70 -0.25 -12.22 -0.83
CA LEU A 70 -1.57 -11.59 -0.75
C LEU A 70 -1.72 -10.44 -1.76
N THR A 71 -0.69 -9.62 -1.93
CA THR A 71 -0.73 -8.50 -2.89
C THR A 71 -0.86 -9.01 -4.32
N PHE A 72 0.01 -9.95 -4.74
CA PHE A 72 -0.07 -10.52 -6.09
C PHE A 72 -1.27 -11.42 -6.29
N GLY A 73 -1.71 -12.12 -5.25
CA GLY A 73 -2.95 -12.91 -5.25
C GLY A 73 -4.17 -12.01 -5.46
N THR A 74 -4.23 -10.87 -4.79
CA THR A 74 -5.29 -9.86 -4.96
C THR A 74 -5.25 -9.28 -6.37
N LEU A 75 -4.07 -8.89 -6.87
CA LEU A 75 -3.89 -8.42 -8.24
C LEU A 75 -4.41 -9.43 -9.26
N GLY A 76 -3.95 -10.69 -9.18
CA GLY A 76 -4.34 -11.75 -10.11
C GLY A 76 -5.82 -12.07 -10.05
N SER A 77 -6.40 -12.16 -8.85
CA SER A 77 -7.82 -12.43 -8.64
C SER A 77 -8.71 -11.33 -9.21
N LEU A 78 -8.35 -10.06 -8.96
CA LEU A 78 -9.10 -8.92 -9.47
C LEU A 78 -8.95 -8.77 -10.99
N LEU A 79 -7.76 -9.04 -11.54
CA LEU A 79 -7.55 -9.04 -12.98
C LEU A 79 -8.42 -10.11 -13.66
N LEU A 80 -8.46 -11.32 -13.12
CA LEU A 80 -9.33 -12.39 -13.64
C LEU A 80 -10.81 -12.05 -13.52
N ALA A 81 -11.23 -11.45 -12.40
CA ALA A 81 -12.61 -11.00 -12.19
C ALA A 81 -12.99 -9.86 -13.15
N TYR A 82 -12.06 -8.94 -13.44
CA TYR A 82 -12.24 -7.87 -14.41
C TYR A 82 -12.34 -8.43 -15.84
N MET A 83 -11.40 -9.28 -16.25
CA MET A 83 -11.40 -9.90 -17.60
C MET A 83 -12.63 -10.80 -17.85
N SER A 84 -13.15 -11.46 -16.79
CA SER A 84 -14.37 -12.26 -16.89
C SER A 84 -15.67 -11.44 -16.93
N GLY A 85 -15.58 -10.12 -16.76
CA GLY A 85 -16.72 -9.21 -16.73
C GLY A 85 -17.55 -9.27 -15.44
N LEU A 86 -17.07 -9.97 -14.42
CA LEU A 86 -17.71 -10.00 -13.10
C LEU A 86 -17.67 -8.64 -12.39
N ILE A 87 -16.59 -7.90 -12.61
CA ILE A 87 -16.43 -6.53 -12.10
C ILE A 87 -16.32 -5.58 -13.29
N LYS A 88 -17.15 -4.54 -13.28
CA LYS A 88 -17.13 -3.49 -14.30
C LYS A 88 -16.89 -2.14 -13.66
N ALA A 89 -15.96 -1.38 -14.19
CA ALA A 89 -15.66 -0.01 -13.74
C ALA A 89 -16.70 0.99 -14.27
N THR A 90 -17.94 0.91 -13.77
CA THR A 90 -18.98 1.87 -14.10
C THR A 90 -18.65 3.26 -13.55
N GLU A 91 -19.22 4.32 -14.14
CA GLU A 91 -18.98 5.71 -13.68
C GLU A 91 -19.29 5.90 -12.18
N ASN A 92 -20.39 5.31 -11.68
CA ASN A 92 -20.71 5.36 -10.26
C ASN A 92 -19.72 4.61 -9.39
N PHE A 93 -19.18 3.48 -9.89
CA PHE A 93 -18.12 2.73 -9.22
C PHE A 93 -16.83 3.56 -9.14
N LYS A 94 -16.39 4.16 -10.27
CA LYS A 94 -15.21 5.04 -10.33
C LYS A 94 -15.35 6.18 -9.32
N LEU A 95 -16.49 6.88 -9.32
CA LEU A 95 -16.76 7.98 -8.39
C LEU A 95 -16.70 7.53 -6.92
N GLY A 96 -17.29 6.38 -6.61
CA GLY A 96 -17.28 5.82 -5.26
C GLY A 96 -15.88 5.47 -4.77
N VAL A 97 -15.06 4.82 -5.61
CA VAL A 97 -13.67 4.47 -5.27
C VAL A 97 -12.81 5.72 -5.13
N PHE A 98 -12.95 6.72 -6.02
CA PHE A 98 -12.24 8.00 -5.89
C PHE A 98 -12.61 8.74 -4.60
N ALA A 99 -13.88 8.81 -4.26
CA ALA A 99 -14.33 9.45 -3.04
C ALA A 99 -13.80 8.74 -1.78
N ALA A 100 -13.84 7.40 -1.76
CA ALA A 100 -13.32 6.60 -0.66
C ALA A 100 -11.79 6.75 -0.52
N THR A 101 -11.06 6.73 -1.63
CA THR A 101 -9.60 6.95 -1.67
C THR A 101 -9.25 8.34 -1.17
N GLY A 102 -9.99 9.36 -1.61
CA GLY A 102 -9.83 10.73 -1.14
C GLY A 102 -10.08 10.88 0.36
N ALA A 103 -11.12 10.22 0.89
CA ALA A 103 -11.40 10.22 2.32
C ALA A 103 -10.25 9.58 3.13
N ILE A 104 -9.69 8.46 2.68
CA ILE A 104 -8.52 7.82 3.30
C ILE A 104 -7.30 8.75 3.26
N ALA A 105 -7.04 9.40 2.12
CA ALA A 105 -5.93 10.33 1.96
C ALA A 105 -6.05 11.51 2.95
N VAL A 106 -7.25 12.06 3.13
CA VAL A 106 -7.52 13.12 4.11
C VAL A 106 -7.28 12.63 5.53
N VAL A 107 -7.74 11.43 5.90
CA VAL A 107 -7.51 10.85 7.23
C VAL A 107 -6.01 10.65 7.49
N TYR A 108 -5.26 10.16 6.53
CA TYR A 108 -3.80 10.00 6.67
C TYR A 108 -3.07 11.34 6.72
N LEU A 109 -3.51 12.34 5.95
CA LEU A 109 -2.95 13.70 6.01
C LEU A 109 -3.19 14.34 7.39
N ILE A 110 -4.40 14.22 7.92
CA ILE A 110 -4.72 14.71 9.27
C ILE A 110 -3.85 13.98 10.31
N ASN A 111 -3.76 12.65 10.24
CA ASN A 111 -2.89 11.88 11.13
C ASN A 111 -1.42 12.31 11.03
N PHE A 112 -0.93 12.57 9.82
CA PHE A 112 0.43 13.06 9.59
C PHE A 112 0.65 14.42 10.23
N ILE A 113 -0.27 15.37 10.03
CA ILE A 113 -0.21 16.71 10.64
C ILE A 113 -0.27 16.60 12.18
N MET A 114 -1.19 15.80 12.72
CA MET A 114 -1.31 15.59 14.17
C MET A 114 -0.05 14.97 14.79
N SER A 115 0.66 14.14 14.04
CA SER A 115 1.92 13.54 14.52
C SER A 115 3.02 14.57 14.79
N PHE A 116 3.03 15.71 14.10
CA PHE A 116 3.94 16.83 14.38
C PHE A 116 3.63 17.52 15.74
N PHE A 117 2.38 17.43 16.18
CA PHE A 117 1.96 17.98 17.48
C PHE A 117 2.03 16.95 18.61
N GLY A 118 2.68 15.81 18.36
CA GLY A 118 2.86 14.74 19.36
C GLY A 118 1.61 13.91 19.64
N SER A 119 0.53 14.11 18.88
CA SER A 119 -0.71 13.33 18.96
C SER A 119 -1.01 12.70 17.61
N GLY A 120 -1.30 11.40 17.57
CA GLY A 120 -1.75 10.70 16.37
C GLY A 120 -3.14 10.10 16.56
N ILE A 121 -3.83 9.78 15.46
CA ILE A 121 -5.12 9.09 15.52
C ILE A 121 -4.85 7.63 15.96
N GLY A 122 -5.12 7.35 17.25
CA GLY A 122 -4.82 6.05 17.88
C GLY A 122 -5.41 4.84 17.13
N VAL A 123 -6.57 4.99 16.50
CA VAL A 123 -7.24 3.91 15.74
C VAL A 123 -6.40 3.43 14.55
N ILE A 124 -5.67 4.32 13.88
CA ILE A 124 -4.83 3.96 12.73
C ILE A 124 -3.68 3.03 13.13
N HIS A 125 -3.14 3.21 14.34
CA HIS A 125 -1.97 2.47 14.83
C HIS A 125 -2.32 1.34 15.80
N SER A 126 -3.56 1.29 16.31
CA SER A 126 -3.97 0.29 17.30
C SER A 126 -4.22 -1.08 16.69
N SER A 127 -3.87 -2.13 17.45
CA SER A 127 -4.24 -3.53 17.18
C SER A 127 -5.62 -3.89 17.75
N SER A 128 -6.43 -2.87 18.10
CA SER A 128 -7.83 -3.05 18.54
C SER A 128 -8.70 -3.59 17.41
N PRO A 129 -9.86 -4.21 17.71
CA PRO A 129 -10.81 -4.65 16.68
C PRO A 129 -11.18 -3.56 15.68
N MET A 130 -11.34 -2.33 16.15
CA MET A 130 -11.65 -1.16 15.32
C MET A 130 -10.46 -0.80 14.41
N GLY A 131 -9.22 -0.87 14.92
CA GLY A 131 -8.03 -0.60 14.12
C GLY A 131 -7.78 -1.67 13.04
N ILE A 132 -8.13 -2.94 13.30
CA ILE A 132 -8.07 -4.03 12.30
C ILE A 132 -9.16 -3.83 11.25
N LEU A 133 -10.39 -3.52 11.65
CA LEU A 133 -11.50 -3.24 10.74
C LEU A 133 -11.16 -2.08 9.80
N PHE A 134 -10.64 -0.98 10.36
CA PHE A 134 -10.17 0.16 9.55
C PHE A 134 -9.12 -0.27 8.51
N SER A 135 -8.09 -1.04 8.91
CA SER A 135 -7.08 -1.53 7.97
C SER A 135 -7.66 -2.46 6.91
N LEU A 136 -8.64 -3.30 7.25
CA LEU A 136 -9.32 -4.17 6.28
C LEU A 136 -10.09 -3.35 5.24
N VAL A 137 -10.80 -2.31 5.67
CA VAL A 137 -11.51 -1.38 4.77
C VAL A 137 -10.53 -0.68 3.83
N VAL A 138 -9.40 -0.19 4.35
CA VAL A 138 -8.38 0.49 3.54
C VAL A 138 -7.75 -0.47 2.52
N VAL A 139 -7.44 -1.71 2.92
CA VAL A 139 -6.96 -2.76 1.99
C VAL A 139 -8.00 -3.03 0.90
N GLY A 140 -9.29 -3.12 1.26
CA GLY A 140 -10.38 -3.29 0.29
C GLY A 140 -10.44 -2.15 -0.72
N ILE A 141 -10.36 -0.90 -0.26
CA ILE A 141 -10.39 0.28 -1.13
C ILE A 141 -9.13 0.35 -2.01
N ALA A 142 -7.95 0.04 -1.48
CA ALA A 142 -6.72 -0.05 -2.26
C ALA A 142 -6.83 -1.13 -3.36
N ALA A 143 -7.43 -2.29 -3.03
CA ALA A 143 -7.69 -3.34 -4.01
C ALA A 143 -8.68 -2.87 -5.11
N LEU A 144 -9.72 -2.12 -4.76
CA LEU A 144 -10.66 -1.58 -5.75
C LEU A 144 -10.01 -0.54 -6.68
N ASN A 145 -8.97 0.16 -6.24
CA ASN A 145 -8.20 1.05 -7.11
C ASN A 145 -7.49 0.28 -8.24
N LEU A 146 -7.08 -0.99 -8.03
CA LEU A 146 -6.55 -1.81 -9.13
C LEU A 146 -7.54 -1.99 -10.28
N VAL A 147 -8.84 -2.07 -9.97
CA VAL A 147 -9.89 -2.16 -11.00
C VAL A 147 -9.92 -0.87 -11.84
N LEU A 148 -9.71 0.29 -11.21
CA LEU A 148 -9.60 1.57 -11.94
C LEU A 148 -8.32 1.62 -12.79
N ASP A 149 -7.21 1.07 -12.31
CA ASP A 149 -5.97 0.99 -13.08
C ASP A 149 -6.15 0.08 -14.31
N PHE A 150 -6.87 -1.05 -14.19
CA PHE A 150 -7.17 -1.93 -15.32
C PHE A 150 -8.05 -1.24 -16.36
N ASP A 151 -9.10 -0.55 -15.92
CA ASP A 151 -9.99 0.21 -16.78
C ASP A 151 -9.25 1.32 -17.52
N PHE A 152 -8.36 2.03 -16.85
CA PHE A 152 -7.52 3.06 -17.47
C PHE A 152 -6.58 2.49 -18.54
N ILE A 153 -6.01 1.29 -18.29
CA ILE A 153 -5.15 0.59 -19.25
C ILE A 153 -5.98 0.16 -20.47
N GLU A 154 -7.17 -0.42 -20.27
CA GLU A 154 -8.07 -0.87 -21.31
C GLU A 154 -8.54 0.29 -22.19
N GLU A 155 -9.04 1.37 -21.58
CA GLU A 155 -9.46 2.58 -22.28
C GLU A 155 -8.31 3.18 -23.12
N GLY A 156 -7.10 3.24 -22.52
CA GLY A 156 -5.90 3.70 -23.24
C GLY A 156 -5.55 2.84 -24.47
N ALA A 157 -5.73 1.52 -24.36
CA ALA A 157 -5.49 0.60 -25.46
C ALA A 157 -6.56 0.74 -26.56
N GLU A 158 -7.83 0.91 -26.20
CA GLU A 158 -8.95 1.06 -27.15
C GLU A 158 -8.85 2.33 -28.00
N ILE A 159 -8.46 3.46 -27.38
CA ILE A 159 -8.30 4.73 -28.10
C ILE A 159 -6.96 4.84 -28.85
N GLY A 160 -6.09 3.83 -28.76
CA GLY A 160 -4.76 3.85 -29.38
C GLY A 160 -3.86 4.95 -28.80
N ALA A 161 -3.84 5.09 -27.48
CA ALA A 161 -3.09 6.13 -26.79
C ALA A 161 -1.59 6.10 -27.14
N PRO A 162 -0.89 7.25 -27.10
CA PRO A 162 0.55 7.33 -27.38
C PRO A 162 1.36 6.43 -26.44
N LYS A 163 2.48 5.88 -26.95
CA LYS A 163 3.33 4.91 -26.22
C LYS A 163 3.79 5.35 -24.82
N TYR A 164 3.96 6.65 -24.58
CA TYR A 164 4.31 7.14 -23.25
C TYR A 164 3.19 6.91 -22.21
N MET A 165 1.92 6.78 -22.67
CA MET A 165 0.78 6.50 -21.79
C MET A 165 0.81 5.06 -21.24
N GLU A 166 1.45 4.10 -21.92
CA GLU A 166 1.68 2.75 -21.38
C GLU A 166 2.54 2.83 -20.09
N TRP A 167 3.60 3.65 -20.13
CA TRP A 167 4.45 3.90 -18.97
C TRP A 167 3.71 4.65 -17.86
N TYR A 168 2.87 5.61 -18.24
CA TYR A 168 2.06 6.36 -17.27
C TYR A 168 1.01 5.46 -16.59
N ALA A 169 0.35 4.59 -17.35
CA ALA A 169 -0.57 3.59 -16.80
C ALA A 169 0.15 2.58 -15.88
N THR A 170 1.36 2.14 -16.28
CA THR A 170 2.22 1.31 -15.42
C THR A 170 2.58 2.02 -14.11
N PHE A 171 2.84 3.32 -14.17
CA PHE A 171 3.08 4.12 -12.96
C PHE A 171 1.89 4.11 -12.01
N GLY A 172 0.66 4.33 -12.51
CA GLY A 172 -0.57 4.25 -11.71
C GLY A 172 -0.70 2.91 -11.01
N LEU A 173 -0.58 1.81 -11.78
CA LEU A 173 -0.64 0.45 -11.26
C LEU A 173 0.44 0.18 -10.19
N LEU A 174 1.67 0.65 -10.39
CA LEU A 174 2.75 0.52 -9.41
C LEU A 174 2.44 1.25 -8.11
N VAL A 175 1.94 2.48 -8.18
CA VAL A 175 1.55 3.27 -7.00
C VAL A 175 0.49 2.54 -6.19
N THR A 176 -0.55 2.03 -6.86
CA THR A 176 -1.63 1.27 -6.23
C THR A 176 -1.13 -0.03 -5.60
N LEU A 177 -0.26 -0.79 -6.28
CA LEU A 177 0.32 -2.02 -5.74
C LEU A 177 1.21 -1.77 -4.53
N ILE A 178 2.01 -0.72 -4.55
CA ILE A 178 2.86 -0.31 -3.42
C ILE A 178 1.98 0.04 -2.22
N TRP A 179 0.93 0.84 -2.43
CA TRP A 179 -0.02 1.19 -1.37
C TRP A 179 -0.70 -0.06 -0.80
N LEU A 180 -1.24 -0.92 -1.66
CA LEU A 180 -1.88 -2.18 -1.26
C LEU A 180 -0.92 -3.06 -0.44
N TYR A 181 0.32 -3.21 -0.87
CA TYR A 181 1.34 -3.97 -0.16
C TYR A 181 1.60 -3.43 1.25
N ILE A 182 1.76 -2.12 1.39
CA ILE A 182 1.99 -1.47 2.69
C ILE A 182 0.79 -1.67 3.61
N GLU A 183 -0.44 -1.56 3.10
CA GLU A 183 -1.65 -1.75 3.90
C GLU A 183 -1.84 -3.22 4.33
N ILE A 184 -1.50 -4.17 3.46
CA ILE A 184 -1.50 -5.61 3.80
C ILE A 184 -0.44 -5.89 4.88
N LEU A 185 0.78 -5.37 4.76
CA LEU A 185 1.80 -5.49 5.81
C LEU A 185 1.30 -4.95 7.16
N ARG A 186 0.68 -3.77 7.13
CA ARG A 186 0.10 -3.13 8.32
C ARG A 186 -1.03 -3.97 8.93
N LEU A 187 -1.92 -4.48 8.10
CA LEU A 187 -3.01 -5.36 8.55
C LEU A 187 -2.47 -6.65 9.18
N LEU A 188 -1.53 -7.33 8.52
CA LEU A 188 -0.91 -8.55 9.03
C LEU A 188 -0.18 -8.32 10.36
N SER A 189 0.53 -7.20 10.51
CA SER A 189 1.22 -6.87 11.75
C SER A 189 0.24 -6.66 12.91
N LYS A 190 -0.90 -6.01 12.68
CA LYS A 190 -1.96 -5.84 13.68
C LYS A 190 -2.58 -7.18 14.09
N LEU A 191 -2.82 -8.07 13.13
CA LEU A 191 -3.36 -9.41 13.39
C LEU A 191 -2.39 -10.25 14.23
N ASN A 192 -1.09 -10.21 13.92
CA ASN A 192 -0.07 -10.93 14.67
C ASN A 192 0.11 -10.37 16.09
N SER A 193 0.11 -9.05 16.25
CA SER A 193 0.16 -8.41 17.58
C SER A 193 -1.01 -8.83 18.46
N ARG A 194 -2.21 -8.92 17.90
CA ARG A 194 -3.41 -9.34 18.64
C ARG A 194 -3.35 -10.81 19.06
N ARG A 195 -2.86 -11.70 18.19
CA ARG A 195 -2.68 -13.12 18.54
C ARG A 195 -1.73 -13.31 19.74
N CYS A 196 -0.63 -12.55 19.76
CA CYS A 196 0.32 -12.59 20.87
C CYS A 196 -0.33 -12.15 22.18
N LEU A 197 -1.15 -11.10 22.19
CA LEU A 197 -1.86 -10.61 23.37
C LEU A 197 -2.89 -11.63 23.92
N LEU A 198 -3.64 -12.29 23.05
CA LEU A 198 -4.61 -13.32 23.45
C LEU A 198 -3.91 -14.52 24.09
N TYR A 199 -2.80 -14.99 23.51
CA TYR A 199 -2.05 -16.14 24.05
C TYR A 199 -1.44 -15.86 25.44
N THR A 200 -0.96 -14.63 25.69
CA THR A 200 -0.44 -14.24 26.99
C THR A 200 -1.53 -14.06 28.04
N SER A 201 -2.75 -13.66 27.67
CA SER A 201 -3.91 -13.56 28.55
C SER A 201 -4.39 -14.92 29.02
N ASP A 202 -4.51 -15.90 28.10
CA ASP A 202 -4.95 -17.27 28.43
C ASP A 202 -3.91 -17.97 29.34
N ALA A 203 -2.61 -17.79 29.08
CA ALA A 203 -1.55 -18.34 29.93
C ALA A 203 -1.49 -17.73 31.35
N ALA A 204 -1.97 -16.50 31.54
CA ALA A 204 -2.06 -15.87 32.84
C ALA A 204 -3.27 -16.34 33.66
N ASP A 205 -4.37 -16.73 33.01
CA ASP A 205 -5.57 -17.27 33.64
C ASP A 205 -5.37 -18.72 34.11
N ASP A 206 -4.64 -19.53 33.35
CA ASP A 206 -4.32 -20.92 33.70
C ASP A 206 -3.30 -21.03 34.87
N GLY A 207 -2.61 -19.96 35.22
CA GLY A 207 -1.65 -19.91 36.33
C GLY A 207 -2.27 -19.66 37.73
N HIS A 208 -3.58 -19.47 37.82
CA HIS A 208 -4.31 -19.18 39.05
C HIS A 208 -5.27 -20.32 39.52
N SER A 209 -5.16 -21.53 38.98
CA SER A 209 -5.93 -22.71 39.41
C SER A 209 -5.10 -23.70 40.21
#